data_c30b6024f552fc1330c0857f76e84f97
#
_entry.id   c30b6024f552fc1330c0857f76e84f97
#
_cell.length_a   1.000
_cell.length_b   1.000
_cell.length_c   1.000
_cell.angle_alpha   90.00
_cell.angle_beta   90.00
_cell.angle_gamma   90.00
#
_symmetry.space_group_name_H-M   'P 1'
#
loop_
_entity.id
_entity.type
_entity.pdbx_description
1 polymer ?
#
loop_
_entity_poly.entity_id
_entity_poly.type
_entity_poly.pdbx_seq_one_letter_code
_entity_poly.pdbx_strand_id
1 'polypeptide(L)'
;LALSDYLSRQARITGKAPLKVKDLLSAMIRAHEIQGVLALENSFNRAGLDHVLLVRIASTAVLTGMLGGTKEQIINAVSNAFIDGGALRTYRHAPNTGSRKSWAAGDATSRAMRLAYISMKNEMGYPTALSAKTWGFHDVLFKGNTVKINQDFGSYVMENILFKISYPAEFHAQTAVEAAMQLHSSVKHRLSTIESIQIETQEAC
;
A
#
# COMPACT_ATOMS: atom_id res chain seq x y z
N LEU A 1 -9.07 -8.11 -7.83
CA LEU A 1 -9.42 -8.79 -9.08
C LEU A 1 -9.66 -10.29 -8.89
N ALA A 2 -8.66 -11.06 -8.43
CA ALA A 2 -8.79 -12.53 -8.31
C ALA A 2 -9.97 -12.96 -7.43
N LEU A 3 -10.18 -12.32 -6.25
CA LEU A 3 -11.33 -12.62 -5.41
C LEU A 3 -12.66 -12.29 -6.09
N SER A 4 -12.73 -11.16 -6.81
CA SER A 4 -13.95 -10.77 -7.53
C SER A 4 -14.33 -11.76 -8.63
N ASP A 5 -13.34 -12.28 -9.36
CA ASP A 5 -13.57 -13.33 -10.35
C ASP A 5 -14.05 -14.63 -9.67
N TYR A 6 -13.38 -15.05 -8.61
CA TYR A 6 -13.77 -16.22 -7.82
C TYR A 6 -15.21 -16.09 -7.30
N LEU A 7 -15.55 -14.99 -6.64
CA LEU A 7 -16.90 -14.75 -6.11
C LEU A 7 -17.96 -14.71 -7.21
N SER A 8 -17.64 -14.12 -8.36
CA SER A 8 -18.54 -14.08 -9.52
C SER A 8 -18.79 -15.46 -10.10
N ARG A 9 -17.77 -16.32 -10.17
CA ARG A 9 -17.92 -17.72 -10.60
C ARG A 9 -18.76 -18.51 -9.61
N GLN A 10 -18.51 -18.38 -8.30
CA GLN A 10 -19.29 -19.03 -7.26
C GLN A 10 -20.75 -18.58 -7.27
N ALA A 11 -21.01 -17.29 -7.46
CA ALA A 11 -22.36 -16.76 -7.58
C ALA A 11 -23.12 -17.41 -8.75
N ARG A 12 -22.50 -17.53 -9.93
CA ARG A 12 -23.10 -18.19 -11.09
C ARG A 12 -23.42 -19.66 -10.82
N ILE A 13 -22.51 -20.41 -10.20
CA ILE A 13 -22.70 -21.83 -9.85
C ILE A 13 -23.89 -21.99 -8.89
N THR A 14 -24.08 -21.04 -7.97
CA THR A 14 -25.16 -21.09 -6.97
C THR A 14 -26.45 -20.37 -7.43
N GLY A 15 -26.54 -19.97 -8.69
CA GLY A 15 -27.73 -19.27 -9.25
C GLY A 15 -27.87 -17.81 -8.76
N LYS A 16 -26.80 -17.20 -8.19
CA LYS A 16 -26.79 -15.82 -7.75
C LYS A 16 -26.21 -14.90 -8.82
N ALA A 17 -26.57 -13.62 -8.76
CA ALA A 17 -25.99 -12.61 -9.63
C ALA A 17 -24.48 -12.43 -9.35
N PRO A 18 -23.62 -12.40 -10.38
CA PRO A 18 -22.20 -12.13 -10.22
C PRO A 18 -21.97 -10.68 -9.82
N LEU A 19 -20.77 -10.38 -9.29
CA LEU A 19 -20.34 -9.01 -9.02
C LEU A 19 -20.29 -8.20 -10.31
N LYS A 20 -20.66 -6.94 -10.22
CA LYS A 20 -20.54 -5.95 -11.30
C LYS A 20 -19.16 -5.30 -11.26
N VAL A 21 -18.73 -4.73 -12.39
CA VAL A 21 -17.49 -3.93 -12.45
C VAL A 21 -17.52 -2.78 -11.43
N LYS A 22 -18.69 -2.18 -11.19
CA LYS A 22 -18.86 -1.16 -10.15
C LYS A 22 -18.46 -1.65 -8.75
N ASP A 23 -18.79 -2.90 -8.40
CA ASP A 23 -18.46 -3.46 -7.07
C ASP A 23 -16.94 -3.63 -6.94
N LEU A 24 -16.29 -4.06 -8.03
CA LEU A 24 -14.84 -4.15 -8.09
C LEU A 24 -14.18 -2.77 -7.94
N LEU A 25 -14.63 -1.77 -8.71
CA LEU A 25 -14.11 -0.42 -8.64
C LEU A 25 -14.29 0.18 -7.24
N SER A 26 -15.45 -0.02 -6.61
CA SER A 26 -15.71 0.42 -5.24
C SER A 26 -14.75 -0.24 -4.23
N ALA A 27 -14.45 -1.52 -4.39
CA ALA A 27 -13.48 -2.21 -3.55
C ALA A 27 -12.05 -1.67 -3.74
N MET A 28 -11.66 -1.37 -4.98
CA MET A 28 -10.36 -0.77 -5.30
C MET A 28 -10.23 0.63 -4.70
N ILE A 29 -11.25 1.48 -4.84
CA ILE A 29 -11.29 2.83 -4.24
C ILE A 29 -11.11 2.73 -2.72
N ARG A 30 -11.87 1.86 -2.05
CA ARG A 30 -11.75 1.66 -0.60
C ARG A 30 -10.35 1.21 -0.20
N ALA A 31 -9.72 0.31 -0.95
CA ALA A 31 -8.36 -0.14 -0.65
C ALA A 31 -7.34 0.99 -0.82
N HIS A 32 -7.46 1.82 -1.87
CA HIS A 32 -6.61 2.98 -2.07
C HIS A 32 -6.83 4.04 -0.98
N GLU A 33 -8.08 4.28 -0.60
CA GLU A 33 -8.41 5.24 0.45
C GLU A 33 -7.80 4.86 1.79
N ILE A 34 -7.96 3.61 2.22
CA ILE A 34 -7.36 3.13 3.48
C ILE A 34 -5.84 3.27 3.45
N GLN A 35 -5.19 2.88 2.35
CA GLN A 35 -3.74 3.01 2.21
C GLN A 35 -3.30 4.46 2.27
N GLY A 36 -3.94 5.34 1.51
CA GLY A 36 -3.55 6.74 1.38
C GLY A 36 -3.78 7.52 2.65
N VAL A 37 -4.96 7.40 3.29
CA VAL A 37 -5.26 8.06 4.55
C VAL A 37 -4.28 7.65 5.64
N LEU A 38 -3.95 6.36 5.74
CA LEU A 38 -2.92 5.90 6.67
C LEU A 38 -1.53 6.44 6.33
N ALA A 39 -1.20 6.60 5.05
CA ALA A 39 0.10 7.10 4.61
C ALA A 39 0.28 8.60 4.86
N LEU A 40 -0.79 9.41 4.79
CA LEU A 40 -0.72 10.86 4.93
C LEU A 40 -0.12 11.30 6.27
N GLU A 41 -0.52 10.66 7.36
CA GLU A 41 -0.17 11.06 8.71
C GLU A 41 0.93 10.19 9.35
N ASN A 42 1.28 9.08 8.70
CA ASN A 42 2.15 8.06 9.31
C ASN A 42 3.35 7.73 8.43
N SER A 43 4.49 8.28 8.78
CA SER A 43 5.75 8.02 8.07
C SER A 43 6.34 6.65 8.44
N PHE A 44 5.68 5.56 8.06
CA PHE A 44 6.13 4.20 8.35
C PHE A 44 7.53 3.90 7.82
N ASN A 45 7.92 4.50 6.69
CA ASN A 45 9.25 4.38 6.12
C ASN A 45 10.35 4.93 7.04
N ARG A 46 10.09 5.99 7.81
CA ARG A 46 11.03 6.52 8.82
C ARG A 46 11.22 5.57 10.00
N ALA A 47 10.25 4.71 10.27
CA ALA A 47 10.39 3.63 11.24
C ALA A 47 11.11 2.38 10.65
N GLY A 48 11.42 2.38 9.35
CA GLY A 48 12.06 1.27 8.65
C GLY A 48 11.05 0.26 8.05
N LEU A 49 9.77 0.59 8.09
CA LEU A 49 8.70 -0.25 7.54
C LEU A 49 8.41 0.11 6.08
N ASP A 50 8.18 -0.91 5.28
CA ASP A 50 7.83 -0.74 3.88
C ASP A 50 6.33 -0.43 3.73
N HIS A 51 5.96 0.35 2.70
CA HIS A 51 4.57 0.70 2.41
C HIS A 51 3.69 -0.50 2.05
N VAL A 52 4.25 -1.67 1.74
CA VAL A 52 3.45 -2.90 1.56
C VAL A 52 2.76 -3.36 2.85
N LEU A 53 3.14 -2.84 4.01
CA LEU A 53 2.36 -2.94 5.24
C LEU A 53 0.94 -2.38 5.03
N LEU A 54 0.84 -1.19 4.43
CA LEU A 54 -0.44 -0.54 4.14
C LEU A 54 -1.26 -1.33 3.12
N VAL A 55 -0.60 -1.91 2.11
CA VAL A 55 -1.23 -2.81 1.14
C VAL A 55 -1.88 -3.99 1.86
N ARG A 56 -1.17 -4.61 2.81
CA ARG A 56 -1.70 -5.73 3.59
C ARG A 56 -2.91 -5.31 4.43
N ILE A 57 -2.80 -4.23 5.20
CA ILE A 57 -3.87 -3.75 6.09
C ILE A 57 -5.13 -3.44 5.29
N ALA A 58 -5.02 -2.61 4.26
CA ALA A 58 -6.16 -2.20 3.44
C ALA A 58 -6.79 -3.39 2.70
N SER A 59 -5.94 -4.25 2.10
CA SER A 59 -6.44 -5.45 1.42
C SER A 59 -7.16 -6.38 2.39
N THR A 60 -6.66 -6.57 3.62
CA THR A 60 -7.31 -7.41 4.62
C THR A 60 -8.71 -6.91 4.94
N ALA A 61 -8.87 -5.61 5.19
CA ALA A 61 -10.17 -5.01 5.47
C ALA A 61 -11.15 -5.20 4.31
N VAL A 62 -10.72 -4.84 3.11
CA VAL A 62 -11.58 -4.89 1.91
C VAL A 62 -11.93 -6.33 1.52
N LEU A 63 -10.96 -7.24 1.53
CA LEU A 63 -11.20 -8.66 1.18
C LEU A 63 -12.14 -9.34 2.18
N THR A 64 -12.00 -9.07 3.48
CA THR A 64 -12.94 -9.60 4.49
C THR A 64 -14.35 -9.08 4.24
N GLY A 65 -14.51 -7.79 3.94
CA GLY A 65 -15.82 -7.23 3.58
C GLY A 65 -16.40 -7.82 2.30
N MET A 66 -15.59 -8.05 1.26
CA MET A 66 -16.03 -8.70 0.00
C MET A 66 -16.46 -10.16 0.20
N LEU A 67 -15.88 -10.86 1.17
CA LEU A 67 -16.30 -12.21 1.56
C LEU A 67 -17.61 -12.21 2.36
N GLY A 68 -18.20 -11.05 2.66
CA GLY A 68 -19.41 -10.91 3.46
C GLY A 68 -19.15 -10.90 4.98
N GLY A 69 -17.91 -10.61 5.40
CA GLY A 69 -17.54 -10.53 6.80
C GLY A 69 -18.27 -9.42 7.55
N THR A 70 -18.63 -9.70 8.80
CA THR A 70 -19.21 -8.71 9.72
C THR A 70 -18.18 -7.65 10.10
N LYS A 71 -18.65 -6.55 10.69
CA LYS A 71 -17.77 -5.51 11.25
C LYS A 71 -16.73 -6.11 12.22
N GLU A 72 -17.16 -7.02 13.08
CA GLU A 72 -16.29 -7.69 14.04
C GLU A 72 -15.23 -8.54 13.33
N GLN A 73 -15.62 -9.33 12.34
CA GLN A 73 -14.68 -10.13 11.56
C GLN A 73 -13.66 -9.25 10.80
N ILE A 74 -14.08 -8.08 10.30
CA ILE A 74 -13.16 -7.13 9.67
C ILE A 74 -12.16 -6.58 10.70
N ILE A 75 -12.62 -6.19 11.89
CA ILE A 75 -11.76 -5.72 12.99
C ILE A 75 -10.76 -6.80 13.38
N ASN A 76 -11.21 -8.03 13.56
CA ASN A 76 -10.37 -9.18 13.90
C ASN A 76 -9.31 -9.43 12.83
N ALA A 77 -9.69 -9.42 11.56
CA ALA A 77 -8.76 -9.60 10.44
C ALA A 77 -7.70 -8.48 10.39
N VAL A 78 -8.11 -7.22 10.54
CA VAL A 78 -7.21 -6.07 10.52
C VAL A 78 -6.25 -6.09 11.71
N SER A 79 -6.71 -6.47 12.91
CA SER A 79 -5.83 -6.62 14.07
C SER A 79 -4.73 -7.66 13.81
N ASN A 80 -5.08 -8.79 13.22
CA ASN A 80 -4.13 -9.81 12.80
C ASN A 80 -3.16 -9.31 11.71
N ALA A 81 -3.63 -8.42 10.81
CA ALA A 81 -2.76 -7.82 9.82
C ALA A 81 -1.67 -6.91 10.42
N PHE A 82 -1.94 -6.29 11.57
CA PHE A 82 -0.92 -5.55 12.32
C PHE A 82 0.04 -6.49 13.07
N ILE A 83 -0.45 -7.60 13.62
CA ILE A 83 0.36 -8.58 14.36
C ILE A 83 1.28 -9.38 13.42
N ASP A 84 0.84 -9.70 12.22
CA ASP A 84 1.58 -10.52 11.24
C ASP A 84 2.92 -9.91 10.77
N GLY A 85 3.46 -9.03 11.55
CA GLY A 85 4.76 -8.41 11.37
C GLY A 85 4.80 -7.31 10.32
N GLY A 86 5.74 -6.41 10.50
CA GLY A 86 6.02 -5.35 9.56
C GLY A 86 6.90 -5.82 8.40
N ALA A 87 6.59 -5.42 7.19
CA ALA A 87 7.50 -5.58 6.08
C ALA A 87 8.67 -4.60 6.24
N LEU A 88 9.90 -5.11 6.35
CA LEU A 88 11.09 -4.26 6.41
C LEU A 88 11.39 -3.62 5.06
N ARG A 89 11.84 -2.38 5.07
CA ARG A 89 12.15 -1.59 3.88
C ARG A 89 13.55 -1.89 3.29
N THR A 90 14.35 -2.70 3.94
CA THR A 90 15.75 -3.01 3.57
C THR A 90 15.95 -3.30 2.08
N TYR A 91 15.03 -4.06 1.47
CA TYR A 91 15.16 -4.49 0.07
C TYR A 91 14.92 -3.38 -0.97
N ARG A 92 14.61 -2.16 -0.54
CA ARG A 92 14.46 -0.99 -1.43
C ARG A 92 15.69 -0.10 -1.47
N HIS A 93 16.66 -0.37 -0.63
CA HIS A 93 17.87 0.44 -0.50
C HIS A 93 19.12 -0.35 -0.91
N ALA A 94 20.07 0.35 -1.54
CA ALA A 94 21.38 -0.22 -1.83
C ALA A 94 22.09 -0.65 -0.53
N PRO A 95 22.86 -1.74 -0.52
CA PRO A 95 23.11 -2.65 -1.64
C PRO A 95 22.04 -3.75 -1.82
N ASN A 96 20.95 -3.73 -1.07
CA ASN A 96 19.98 -4.83 -0.98
C ASN A 96 18.81 -4.72 -1.99
N THR A 97 18.85 -3.76 -2.91
CA THR A 97 17.81 -3.63 -3.93
C THR A 97 17.79 -4.82 -4.87
N GLY A 98 16.65 -5.50 -4.98
CA GLY A 98 16.55 -6.72 -5.75
C GLY A 98 15.13 -7.07 -6.19
N SER A 99 14.95 -8.30 -6.67
CA SER A 99 13.72 -8.81 -7.28
C SER A 99 12.48 -8.74 -6.38
N ARG A 100 12.67 -8.77 -5.05
CA ARG A 100 11.53 -8.63 -4.10
C ARG A 100 10.70 -7.38 -4.36
N LYS A 101 11.29 -6.32 -4.86
CA LYS A 101 10.57 -5.08 -5.21
C LYS A 101 9.41 -5.33 -6.19
N SER A 102 9.57 -6.32 -7.08
CA SER A 102 8.57 -6.65 -8.10
C SER A 102 7.36 -7.43 -7.55
N TRP A 103 7.52 -8.20 -6.47
CA TRP A 103 6.48 -9.11 -5.97
C TRP A 103 6.02 -8.82 -4.53
N ALA A 104 6.63 -7.87 -3.84
CA ALA A 104 6.33 -7.58 -2.43
C ALA A 104 4.87 -7.17 -2.19
N ALA A 105 4.25 -6.42 -3.10
CA ALA A 105 2.84 -6.05 -2.99
C ALA A 105 1.91 -7.26 -3.24
N GLY A 106 2.28 -8.14 -4.16
CA GLY A 106 1.56 -9.41 -4.39
C GLY A 106 1.61 -10.33 -3.17
N ASP A 107 2.77 -10.46 -2.52
CA ASP A 107 2.91 -11.19 -1.26
C ASP A 107 2.05 -10.57 -0.15
N ALA A 108 2.04 -9.25 -0.03
CA ALA A 108 1.20 -8.55 0.96
C ALA A 108 -0.30 -8.82 0.76
N THR A 109 -0.79 -8.80 -0.48
CA THR A 109 -2.20 -9.12 -0.80
C THR A 109 -2.53 -10.59 -0.61
N SER A 110 -1.60 -11.50 -0.90
CA SER A 110 -1.76 -12.93 -0.64
C SER A 110 -1.92 -13.20 0.86
N ARG A 111 -1.08 -12.58 1.69
CA ARG A 111 -1.20 -12.67 3.16
C ARG A 111 -2.51 -12.07 3.67
N ALA A 112 -2.92 -10.93 3.11
CA ALA A 112 -4.20 -10.31 3.42
C ALA A 112 -5.39 -11.25 3.15
N MET A 113 -5.35 -11.97 2.02
CA MET A 113 -6.38 -12.95 1.67
C MET A 113 -6.45 -14.10 2.68
N ARG A 114 -5.29 -14.59 3.10
CA ARG A 114 -5.21 -15.64 4.13
C ARG A 114 -5.81 -15.16 5.46
N LEU A 115 -5.47 -13.95 5.91
CA LEU A 115 -6.01 -13.37 7.13
C LEU A 115 -7.53 -13.16 7.06
N ALA A 116 -8.03 -12.70 5.90
CA ALA A 116 -9.46 -12.60 5.66
C ALA A 116 -10.16 -13.96 5.81
N TYR A 117 -9.64 -15.02 5.21
CA TYR A 117 -10.22 -16.36 5.33
C TYR A 117 -10.18 -16.91 6.76
N ILE A 118 -9.09 -16.67 7.51
CA ILE A 118 -8.97 -17.07 8.92
C ILE A 118 -10.06 -16.39 9.74
N SER A 119 -10.24 -15.09 9.58
CA SER A 119 -11.26 -14.32 10.28
C SER A 119 -12.69 -14.74 9.91
N MET A 120 -12.93 -15.10 8.64
CA MET A 120 -14.24 -15.67 8.21
C MET A 120 -14.55 -17.01 8.85
N LYS A 121 -13.57 -17.68 9.46
CA LYS A 121 -13.77 -18.90 10.27
C LYS A 121 -13.97 -18.58 11.76
N ASN A 122 -14.23 -17.33 12.11
CA ASN A 122 -14.41 -16.82 13.47
C ASN A 122 -13.15 -16.93 14.34
N GLU A 123 -11.95 -16.93 13.71
CA GLU A 123 -10.73 -16.78 14.49
C GLU A 123 -10.70 -15.40 15.13
N MET A 124 -10.25 -15.36 16.38
CA MET A 124 -10.26 -14.13 17.16
C MET A 124 -9.28 -13.08 16.65
N GLY A 125 -9.62 -11.84 16.91
CA GLY A 125 -8.68 -10.72 16.79
C GLY A 125 -8.13 -10.31 18.15
N TYR A 126 -7.30 -9.26 18.10
CA TYR A 126 -6.58 -8.77 19.28
C TYR A 126 -6.86 -7.27 19.47
N PRO A 127 -7.73 -6.91 20.44
CA PRO A 127 -8.19 -5.51 20.60
C PRO A 127 -7.05 -4.51 20.83
N THR A 128 -5.94 -4.96 21.42
CA THR A 128 -4.77 -4.14 21.73
C THR A 128 -3.59 -4.36 20.79
N ALA A 129 -3.83 -4.92 19.60
CA ALA A 129 -2.77 -5.17 18.61
C ALA A 129 -1.89 -3.94 18.31
N LEU A 130 -2.48 -2.74 18.32
CA LEU A 130 -1.75 -1.50 18.15
C LEU A 130 -1.12 -1.00 19.46
N SER A 131 -1.84 -1.03 20.56
CA SER A 131 -1.58 -0.23 21.77
C SER A 131 -1.07 -1.01 22.98
N ALA A 132 -0.99 -2.34 22.94
CA ALA A 132 -0.44 -3.11 24.02
C ALA A 132 0.98 -2.65 24.35
N LYS A 133 1.18 -2.17 25.59
CA LYS A 133 2.49 -1.69 26.03
C LYS A 133 3.53 -2.80 25.90
N THR A 134 4.68 -2.50 25.35
CA THR A 134 5.80 -3.41 25.09
C THR A 134 5.56 -4.41 23.94
N TRP A 135 4.32 -4.80 23.66
CA TRP A 135 3.99 -5.89 22.74
C TRP A 135 3.21 -5.45 21.51
N GLY A 136 2.61 -4.26 21.53
CA GLY A 136 1.80 -3.72 20.44
C GLY A 136 2.62 -3.11 19.33
N PHE A 137 1.99 -2.93 18.18
CA PHE A 137 2.60 -2.37 16.98
C PHE A 137 3.28 -1.01 17.22
N HIS A 138 2.66 -0.14 18.04
CA HIS A 138 3.22 1.19 18.33
C HIS A 138 4.60 1.09 18.96
N ASP A 139 4.76 0.26 19.97
CA ASP A 139 6.02 0.14 20.70
C ASP A 139 7.06 -0.66 19.90
N VAL A 140 6.65 -1.81 19.35
CA VAL A 140 7.59 -2.78 18.76
C VAL A 140 8.06 -2.34 17.38
N LEU A 141 7.14 -1.93 16.50
CA LEU A 141 7.46 -1.67 15.10
C LEU A 141 7.44 -0.19 14.74
N PHE A 142 6.64 0.61 15.42
CA PHE A 142 6.49 2.02 15.10
C PHE A 142 7.30 2.95 16.00
N LYS A 143 8.26 2.38 16.74
CA LYS A 143 9.22 3.10 17.60
C LYS A 143 8.55 4.03 18.63
N GLY A 144 7.44 3.57 19.21
CA GLY A 144 6.65 4.33 20.19
C GLY A 144 5.71 5.37 19.58
N ASN A 145 5.68 5.54 18.27
CA ASN A 145 4.73 6.44 17.63
C ASN A 145 3.34 5.81 17.58
N THR A 146 2.32 6.65 17.65
CA THR A 146 0.91 6.24 17.52
C THR A 146 0.47 6.37 16.08
N VAL A 147 -0.25 5.36 15.57
CA VAL A 147 -0.92 5.44 14.27
C VAL A 147 -2.03 6.48 14.35
N LYS A 148 -2.00 7.44 13.44
CA LYS A 148 -2.95 8.56 13.35
C LYS A 148 -3.88 8.36 12.17
N ILE A 149 -5.16 8.70 12.37
CA ILE A 149 -6.19 8.76 11.33
C ILE A 149 -6.96 10.06 11.62
N ASN A 150 -6.60 11.14 10.94
CA ASN A 150 -7.10 12.47 11.24
C ASN A 150 -8.24 12.91 10.32
N GLN A 151 -8.66 12.05 9.41
CA GLN A 151 -9.78 12.31 8.50
C GLN A 151 -10.64 11.06 8.32
N ASP A 152 -11.88 11.27 7.95
CA ASP A 152 -12.80 10.20 7.61
C ASP A 152 -12.41 9.53 6.29
N PHE A 153 -12.76 8.25 6.14
CA PHE A 153 -12.60 7.53 4.88
C PHE A 153 -13.71 7.90 3.90
N GLY A 154 -13.32 8.25 2.69
CA GLY A 154 -14.22 8.63 1.59
C GLY A 154 -13.62 8.26 0.25
N SER A 155 -13.35 9.27 -0.58
CA SER A 155 -12.69 9.14 -1.89
C SER A 155 -11.50 10.11 -2.04
N TYR A 156 -11.00 10.66 -0.95
CA TYR A 156 -9.96 11.67 -0.92
C TYR A 156 -8.74 11.28 -1.75
N VAL A 157 -8.27 10.04 -1.61
CA VAL A 157 -7.07 9.57 -2.32
C VAL A 157 -7.30 9.56 -3.83
N MET A 158 -8.45 9.08 -4.28
CA MET A 158 -8.77 9.03 -5.72
C MET A 158 -8.99 10.41 -6.32
N GLU A 159 -9.51 11.37 -5.55
CA GLU A 159 -9.72 12.75 -5.98
C GLU A 159 -8.42 13.54 -6.06
N ASN A 160 -7.40 13.16 -5.29
CA ASN A 160 -6.12 13.86 -5.19
C ASN A 160 -4.93 13.09 -5.80
N ILE A 161 -5.17 11.97 -6.48
CA ILE A 161 -4.09 11.20 -7.09
C ILE A 161 -3.50 11.94 -8.30
N LEU A 162 -2.17 11.96 -8.38
CA LEU A 162 -1.47 12.54 -9.51
C LEU A 162 -1.10 11.47 -10.53
N PHE A 163 -1.24 11.79 -11.81
CA PHE A 163 -0.85 10.91 -12.91
C PHE A 163 0.53 11.28 -13.44
N LYS A 164 1.32 10.28 -13.82
CA LYS A 164 2.59 10.47 -14.55
C LYS A 164 2.29 10.73 -16.02
N ILE A 165 2.04 11.97 -16.37
CA ILE A 165 1.63 12.35 -17.72
C ILE A 165 2.84 12.68 -18.58
N SER A 166 3.83 13.41 -18.03
CA SER A 166 4.89 14.02 -18.82
C SER A 166 6.03 13.04 -19.17
N TYR A 167 6.48 12.23 -18.21
CA TYR A 167 7.64 11.36 -18.40
C TYR A 167 7.41 9.95 -17.86
N PRO A 168 7.83 8.89 -18.57
CA PRO A 168 7.73 7.51 -18.11
C PRO A 168 8.85 7.17 -17.12
N ALA A 169 8.97 7.95 -16.05
CA ALA A 169 9.99 7.81 -15.01
C ALA A 169 9.37 7.59 -13.63
N GLU A 170 10.17 7.13 -12.68
CA GLU A 170 9.79 7.04 -11.28
C GLU A 170 9.32 8.42 -10.79
N PHE A 171 8.31 8.47 -9.89
CA PHE A 171 7.62 9.72 -9.56
C PHE A 171 8.56 10.79 -8.98
N HIS A 172 9.48 10.41 -8.10
CA HIS A 172 10.48 11.32 -7.52
C HIS A 172 11.53 11.79 -8.53
N ALA A 173 11.69 11.09 -9.65
CA ALA A 173 12.62 11.46 -10.72
C ALA A 173 12.01 12.40 -11.78
N GLN A 174 10.71 12.70 -11.73
CA GLN A 174 10.03 13.50 -12.78
C GLN A 174 10.69 14.86 -13.00
N THR A 175 10.97 15.60 -11.92
CA THR A 175 11.58 16.93 -12.01
C THR A 175 13.02 16.89 -12.52
N ALA A 176 13.78 15.85 -12.17
CA ALA A 176 15.14 15.68 -12.71
C ALA A 176 15.13 15.36 -14.22
N VAL A 177 14.19 14.52 -14.66
CA VAL A 177 13.99 14.24 -16.09
C VAL A 177 13.56 15.50 -16.84
N GLU A 178 12.64 16.28 -16.28
CA GLU A 178 12.19 17.55 -16.87
C GLU A 178 13.36 18.53 -17.04
N ALA A 179 14.16 18.71 -16.00
CA ALA A 179 15.35 19.57 -16.05
C ALA A 179 16.35 19.09 -17.13
N ALA A 180 16.59 17.78 -17.21
CA ALA A 180 17.45 17.21 -18.26
C ALA A 180 16.90 17.44 -19.67
N MET A 181 15.59 17.32 -19.86
CA MET A 181 14.94 17.61 -21.16
C MET A 181 15.05 19.09 -21.54
N GLN A 182 14.89 20.00 -20.59
CA GLN A 182 15.07 21.45 -20.83
C GLN A 182 16.52 21.80 -21.22
N LEU A 183 17.49 21.16 -20.58
CA LEU A 183 18.92 21.39 -20.87
C LEU A 183 19.40 20.70 -22.15
N HIS A 184 18.68 19.67 -22.61
CA HIS A 184 19.14 18.83 -23.73
C HIS A 184 19.55 19.62 -24.99
N SER A 185 18.75 20.59 -25.39
CA SER A 185 19.03 21.39 -26.61
C SER A 185 20.36 22.14 -26.52
N SER A 186 20.77 22.60 -25.35
CA SER A 186 21.99 23.36 -25.11
C SER A 186 23.25 22.49 -24.96
N VAL A 187 23.07 21.21 -24.53
CA VAL A 187 24.20 20.34 -24.21
C VAL A 187 24.41 19.17 -25.16
N LYS A 188 23.42 18.80 -25.97
CA LYS A 188 23.45 17.62 -26.86
C LYS A 188 24.64 17.53 -27.80
N HIS A 189 25.21 18.66 -28.23
CA HIS A 189 26.35 18.72 -29.15
C HIS A 189 27.71 18.71 -28.43
N ARG A 190 27.71 18.69 -27.11
CA ARG A 190 28.93 18.74 -26.30
C ARG A 190 28.87 17.84 -25.04
N LEU A 191 28.17 16.71 -25.14
CA LEU A 191 28.03 15.76 -24.04
C LEU A 191 29.39 15.26 -23.52
N SER A 192 30.38 15.13 -24.41
CA SER A 192 31.75 14.69 -24.04
C SER A 192 32.54 15.73 -23.24
N THR A 193 32.08 16.97 -23.14
CA THR A 193 32.73 18.03 -22.35
C THR A 193 32.07 18.25 -20.98
N ILE A 194 31.08 17.45 -20.62
CA ILE A 194 30.45 17.52 -19.31
C ILE A 194 31.40 16.85 -18.28
N GLU A 195 31.88 17.63 -17.34
CA GLU A 195 32.77 17.16 -16.28
C GLU A 195 32.02 16.63 -15.06
N SER A 196 30.86 17.23 -14.74
CA SER A 196 30.04 16.83 -13.61
C SER A 196 28.56 17.17 -13.82
N ILE A 197 27.68 16.43 -13.16
CA ILE A 197 26.25 16.71 -13.08
C ILE A 197 25.89 16.74 -11.57
N GLN A 198 25.36 17.88 -11.13
CA GLN A 198 24.83 18.02 -9.77
C GLN A 198 23.30 18.06 -9.82
N ILE A 199 22.65 17.25 -9.01
CA ILE A 199 21.20 17.22 -8.88
C ILE A 199 20.84 17.54 -7.43
N GLU A 200 20.10 18.63 -7.25
CA GLU A 200 19.53 18.99 -5.97
C GLU A 200 18.06 18.59 -5.93
N THR A 201 17.67 17.83 -4.92
CA THR A 201 16.34 17.27 -4.81
C THR A 201 15.91 17.15 -3.34
N GLN A 202 14.67 16.72 -3.12
CA GLN A 202 14.12 16.54 -1.79
C GLN A 202 14.71 15.32 -1.06
N GLU A 203 14.66 15.33 0.28
CA GLU A 203 15.21 14.25 1.14
C GLU A 203 14.62 12.85 0.84
N ALA A 204 13.42 12.78 0.29
CA ALA A 204 12.73 11.52 0.02
C ALA A 204 13.15 10.83 -1.29
N CYS A 205 14.00 11.47 -2.10
CA CYS A 205 14.46 10.93 -3.40
C CYS A 205 15.61 9.94 -3.29
#